data_d6b17f993e1b3101b05721adaa9831b1
#
_entry.id   d6b17f993e1b3101b05721adaa9831b1
#
_cell.length_a   1.000
_cell.length_b   1.000
_cell.length_c   1.000
_cell.angle_alpha   90.00
_cell.angle_beta   90.00
_cell.angle_gamma   90.00
#
_symmetry.space_group_name_H-M   'P 1'
#
loop_
_entity.id
_entity.type
_entity.pdbx_description
1 polymer ?
#
loop_
_entity_poly.entity_id
_entity_poly.type
_entity_poly.pdbx_seq_one_letter_code
_entity_poly.pdbx_strand_id
1 'polypeptide(L)'
;MINGPESFTPDGNFILGQAPELKNFYVGAGFNAFGIASGGGAGRALAEWVAGGEAPMDLWPVDIRRFGQVHRDRNWVITRTLEAYAHHYSMAWPHEELESARPVRTSPLYGRLKDQGAVFGWKLGWERPNWFAPPEMLKGGAEPKDVYTYGRQNWFPHVGAEHKAAREAVVLIDQTSFAKFLMVGKDAEAALSWICANDVAVKPGRLVYTQMLNARGGIECDLTVSRLDDDTYYIVTGTGYATHDFHWIRSHITEGLDARLIDVTSGNGVLSLMGPKARDVLGSVTEADVSNAGFPFGQHREIMVAGTPVRALRVTYVGELGWELH
;
A
#
# COMPACT_ATOMS: atom_id res chain seq x y z
N MET A 1 -38.94 -25.34 5.16
CA MET A 1 -37.67 -24.81 4.57
C MET A 1 -37.42 -23.47 5.26
N ILE A 2 -36.30 -23.32 5.93
CA ILE A 2 -35.92 -22.05 6.57
C ILE A 2 -35.16 -21.25 5.50
N ASN A 3 -35.58 -20.01 5.24
CA ASN A 3 -34.92 -19.09 4.34
C ASN A 3 -34.68 -17.79 5.08
N GLY A 4 -33.47 -17.24 5.01
CA GLY A 4 -33.11 -15.97 5.65
C GLY A 4 -31.96 -15.29 4.89
N PRO A 5 -31.84 -13.96 4.99
CA PRO A 5 -30.72 -13.25 4.40
C PRO A 5 -29.42 -13.56 5.16
N GLU A 6 -28.34 -13.74 4.42
CA GLU A 6 -26.98 -13.81 4.95
C GLU A 6 -26.15 -12.63 4.46
N SER A 7 -25.16 -12.23 5.25
CA SER A 7 -24.28 -11.12 4.89
C SER A 7 -22.93 -11.64 4.40
N PHE A 8 -22.58 -11.25 3.18
CA PHE A 8 -21.29 -11.52 2.56
C PHE A 8 -20.52 -10.22 2.36
N THR A 9 -19.20 -10.34 2.38
CA THR A 9 -18.25 -9.24 2.17
C THR A 9 -17.60 -9.36 0.80
N PRO A 10 -17.05 -8.27 0.27
CA PRO A 10 -16.44 -8.29 -1.07
C PRO A 10 -15.11 -9.03 -1.15
N ASP A 11 -14.55 -9.50 -0.03
CA ASP A 11 -13.30 -10.26 0.03
C ASP A 11 -13.47 -11.65 0.71
N GLY A 12 -14.70 -12.00 1.09
CA GLY A 12 -14.98 -13.29 1.72
C GLY A 12 -14.57 -13.41 3.20
N ASN A 13 -13.94 -12.39 3.80
CA ASN A 13 -13.58 -12.36 5.20
C ASN A 13 -14.58 -11.53 6.01
N PHE A 14 -14.91 -11.95 7.23
CA PHE A 14 -15.76 -11.14 8.10
C PHE A 14 -15.07 -9.82 8.53
N ILE A 15 -15.81 -8.94 9.17
CA ILE A 15 -15.36 -7.60 9.55
C ILE A 15 -15.32 -7.49 11.05
N LEU A 16 -14.16 -7.12 11.60
CA LEU A 16 -13.99 -6.77 13.02
C LEU A 16 -13.28 -5.41 13.14
N GLY A 17 -13.48 -4.77 14.29
CA GLY A 17 -12.64 -3.66 14.73
C GLY A 17 -13.34 -2.31 14.76
N GLN A 18 -12.57 -1.30 15.12
CA GLN A 18 -13.05 0.08 15.23
C GLN A 18 -13.17 0.71 13.84
N ALA A 19 -14.33 1.28 13.55
CA ALA A 19 -14.56 2.03 12.32
C ALA A 19 -13.64 3.25 12.24
N PRO A 20 -12.91 3.46 11.12
CA PRO A 20 -11.94 4.55 11.02
C PRO A 20 -12.58 5.95 11.01
N GLU A 21 -13.90 6.05 10.77
CA GLU A 21 -14.63 7.31 10.75
C GLU A 21 -15.20 7.73 12.10
N LEU A 22 -15.39 6.77 13.03
CA LEU A 22 -16.12 7.00 14.28
C LEU A 22 -15.32 6.50 15.48
N LYS A 23 -15.04 7.40 16.41
CA LYS A 23 -14.41 7.03 17.69
C LYS A 23 -15.37 6.16 18.53
N ASN A 24 -14.84 5.09 19.13
CA ASN A 24 -15.59 4.16 19.99
C ASN A 24 -16.76 3.43 19.29
N PHE A 25 -16.75 3.34 17.97
CA PHE A 25 -17.70 2.57 17.20
C PHE A 25 -17.03 1.32 16.66
N TYR A 26 -17.41 0.15 17.19
CA TYR A 26 -16.82 -1.13 16.83
C TYR A 26 -17.81 -1.96 16.00
N VAL A 27 -17.28 -2.71 15.05
CA VAL A 27 -18.03 -3.53 14.11
C VAL A 27 -17.66 -5.00 14.28
N GLY A 28 -18.66 -5.86 14.30
CA GLY A 28 -18.53 -7.31 14.13
C GLY A 28 -19.63 -7.76 13.18
N ALA A 29 -19.31 -7.99 11.89
CA ALA A 29 -20.31 -8.21 10.85
C ALA A 29 -19.76 -9.00 9.65
N GLY A 30 -20.68 -9.37 8.72
CA GLY A 30 -20.30 -9.96 7.44
C GLY A 30 -19.64 -11.32 7.57
N PHE A 31 -20.17 -12.22 8.38
CA PHE A 31 -19.51 -13.50 8.70
C PHE A 31 -19.56 -14.55 7.59
N ASN A 32 -20.09 -14.24 6.41
CA ASN A 32 -20.03 -15.11 5.23
C ASN A 32 -20.45 -16.56 5.54
N ALA A 33 -21.59 -16.76 6.18
CA ALA A 33 -22.15 -18.03 6.64
C ALA A 33 -21.34 -18.75 7.77
N PHE A 34 -20.21 -18.21 8.21
CA PHE A 34 -19.39 -18.79 9.30
C PHE A 34 -19.66 -18.19 10.69
N GLY A 35 -20.77 -17.45 10.88
CA GLY A 35 -21.04 -16.73 12.11
C GLY A 35 -21.12 -17.65 13.35
N ILE A 36 -21.71 -18.84 13.23
CA ILE A 36 -21.80 -19.81 14.34
C ILE A 36 -20.40 -20.31 14.71
N ALA A 37 -19.59 -20.69 13.72
CA ALA A 37 -18.24 -21.20 13.95
C ALA A 37 -17.26 -20.12 14.48
N SER A 38 -17.40 -18.88 14.01
CA SER A 38 -16.44 -17.81 14.30
C SER A 38 -16.88 -16.87 15.44
N GLY A 39 -18.19 -16.87 15.79
CA GLY A 39 -18.77 -15.88 16.70
C GLY A 39 -18.14 -15.86 18.10
N GLY A 40 -17.77 -17.00 18.65
CA GLY A 40 -17.11 -17.08 19.97
C GLY A 40 -15.73 -16.42 19.97
N GLY A 41 -14.89 -16.77 18.99
CA GLY A 41 -13.54 -16.22 18.83
C GLY A 41 -13.55 -14.74 18.46
N ALA A 42 -14.39 -14.37 17.49
CA ALA A 42 -14.55 -12.99 17.06
C ALA A 42 -15.10 -12.10 18.18
N GLY A 43 -16.11 -12.59 18.92
CA GLY A 43 -16.68 -11.86 20.04
C GLY A 43 -15.67 -11.63 21.17
N ARG A 44 -14.87 -12.65 21.49
CA ARG A 44 -13.77 -12.50 22.47
C ARG A 44 -12.75 -11.47 22.01
N ALA A 45 -12.22 -11.59 20.79
CA ALA A 45 -11.23 -10.67 20.26
C ALA A 45 -11.74 -9.22 20.22
N LEU A 46 -13.01 -9.03 19.83
CA LEU A 46 -13.62 -7.70 19.80
C LEU A 46 -13.84 -7.14 21.21
N ALA A 47 -14.25 -7.96 22.18
CA ALA A 47 -14.41 -7.54 23.58
C ALA A 47 -13.06 -7.14 24.20
N GLU A 48 -12.00 -7.90 23.98
CA GLU A 48 -10.65 -7.57 24.42
C GLU A 48 -10.15 -6.27 23.76
N TRP A 49 -10.45 -6.07 22.48
CA TRP A 49 -10.12 -4.83 21.76
C TRP A 49 -10.84 -3.61 22.34
N VAL A 50 -12.14 -3.72 22.57
CA VAL A 50 -12.95 -2.64 23.17
C VAL A 50 -12.45 -2.28 24.56
N ALA A 51 -12.11 -3.30 25.37
CA ALA A 51 -11.65 -3.08 26.75
C ALA A 51 -10.20 -2.55 26.82
N GLY A 52 -9.34 -3.00 25.93
CA GLY A 52 -7.91 -2.66 25.88
C GLY A 52 -7.57 -1.47 24.99
N GLY A 53 -8.48 -1.03 24.13
CA GLY A 53 -8.24 0.06 23.15
C GLY A 53 -7.46 -0.37 21.91
N GLU A 54 -6.85 -1.56 21.92
CA GLU A 54 -6.04 -2.11 20.83
C GLU A 54 -6.42 -3.55 20.52
N ALA A 55 -6.24 -3.98 19.26
CA ALA A 55 -6.48 -5.36 18.86
C ALA A 55 -5.62 -6.33 19.69
N PRO A 56 -6.17 -7.44 20.23
CA PRO A 56 -5.42 -8.35 21.12
C PRO A 56 -4.36 -9.20 20.40
N MET A 57 -4.48 -9.30 19.07
CA MET A 57 -3.58 -10.05 18.19
C MET A 57 -3.61 -9.42 16.78
N ASP A 58 -2.82 -9.93 15.84
CA ASP A 58 -2.95 -9.55 14.44
C ASP A 58 -4.31 -10.01 13.89
N LEU A 59 -5.19 -9.04 13.64
CA LEU A 59 -6.51 -9.21 13.05
C LEU A 59 -6.61 -8.60 11.64
N TRP A 60 -5.47 -8.27 11.02
CA TRP A 60 -5.44 -7.58 9.73
C TRP A 60 -6.34 -8.20 8.67
N PRO A 61 -6.40 -9.53 8.46
CA PRO A 61 -7.27 -10.11 7.45
C PRO A 61 -8.76 -9.84 7.64
N VAL A 62 -9.18 -9.48 8.86
CA VAL A 62 -10.57 -9.20 9.22
C VAL A 62 -10.80 -7.77 9.72
N ASP A 63 -9.75 -6.96 9.85
CA ASP A 63 -9.84 -5.57 10.30
C ASP A 63 -10.64 -4.73 9.31
N ILE A 64 -11.60 -3.93 9.81
CA ILE A 64 -12.40 -3.04 8.97
C ILE A 64 -11.54 -2.02 8.22
N ARG A 65 -10.36 -1.65 8.76
CA ARG A 65 -9.42 -0.69 8.15
C ARG A 65 -8.71 -1.24 6.91
N ARG A 66 -8.89 -2.53 6.57
CA ARG A 66 -8.44 -3.10 5.28
C ARG A 66 -9.25 -2.58 4.09
N PHE A 67 -10.40 -1.97 4.35
CA PHE A 67 -11.24 -1.36 3.34
C PHE A 67 -10.89 0.11 3.11
N GLY A 68 -11.04 0.57 1.88
CA GLY A 68 -10.83 1.95 1.47
C GLY A 68 -12.07 2.54 0.82
N GLN A 69 -11.94 3.71 0.21
CA GLN A 69 -13.06 4.47 -0.36
C GLN A 69 -13.83 3.71 -1.46
N VAL A 70 -13.17 2.85 -2.24
CA VAL A 70 -13.81 2.04 -3.28
C VAL A 70 -14.94 1.16 -2.71
N HIS A 71 -14.79 0.71 -1.48
CA HIS A 71 -15.77 -0.14 -0.80
C HIS A 71 -17.04 0.63 -0.34
N ARG A 72 -17.12 1.93 -0.59
CA ARG A 72 -18.34 2.75 -0.40
C ARG A 72 -19.25 2.73 -1.62
N ASP A 73 -18.74 2.33 -2.79
CA ASP A 73 -19.56 2.18 -3.98
C ASP A 73 -20.38 0.90 -3.89
N ARG A 74 -21.72 1.08 -3.83
CA ARG A 74 -22.64 -0.04 -3.66
C ARG A 74 -22.60 -1.02 -4.84
N ASN A 75 -22.47 -0.52 -6.05
CA ASN A 75 -22.46 -1.39 -7.25
C ASN A 75 -21.18 -2.20 -7.29
N TRP A 76 -20.05 -1.57 -6.96
CA TRP A 76 -18.78 -2.27 -6.83
C TRP A 76 -18.87 -3.38 -5.75
N VAL A 77 -19.37 -3.06 -4.56
CA VAL A 77 -19.52 -4.02 -3.45
C VAL A 77 -20.41 -5.19 -3.86
N ILE A 78 -21.55 -4.94 -4.49
CA ILE A 78 -22.46 -6.01 -4.94
C ILE A 78 -21.74 -6.92 -5.95
N THR A 79 -21.12 -6.34 -6.99
CA THR A 79 -20.46 -7.11 -8.05
C THR A 79 -19.33 -7.97 -7.49
N ARG A 80 -18.49 -7.39 -6.64
CA ARG A 80 -17.36 -8.10 -6.01
C ARG A 80 -17.83 -9.16 -5.01
N THR A 81 -18.89 -8.88 -4.25
CA THR A 81 -19.46 -9.84 -3.29
C THR A 81 -20.07 -11.05 -4.00
N LEU A 82 -20.68 -10.86 -5.18
CA LEU A 82 -21.19 -11.99 -5.97
C LEU A 82 -20.06 -12.92 -6.44
N GLU A 83 -18.93 -12.38 -6.84
CA GLU A 83 -17.74 -13.18 -7.18
C GLU A 83 -17.18 -13.88 -5.94
N ALA A 84 -16.96 -13.15 -4.83
CA ALA A 84 -16.48 -13.74 -3.58
C ALA A 84 -17.39 -14.87 -3.08
N TYR A 85 -18.72 -14.68 -3.22
CA TYR A 85 -19.69 -15.73 -2.89
C TYR A 85 -19.59 -16.94 -3.82
N ALA A 86 -19.38 -16.74 -5.12
CA ALA A 86 -19.20 -17.86 -6.06
C ALA A 86 -17.96 -18.71 -5.72
N HIS A 87 -16.93 -18.12 -5.14
CA HIS A 87 -15.71 -18.80 -4.68
C HIS A 87 -15.81 -19.35 -3.25
N HIS A 88 -16.90 -19.08 -2.51
CA HIS A 88 -17.01 -19.35 -1.07
C HIS A 88 -16.77 -20.83 -0.68
N TYR A 89 -17.20 -21.76 -1.52
CA TYR A 89 -17.00 -23.19 -1.30
C TYR A 89 -15.94 -23.81 -2.21
N SER A 90 -15.23 -23.02 -2.99
CA SER A 90 -14.14 -23.51 -3.83
C SER A 90 -12.80 -23.43 -3.07
N MET A 91 -11.88 -24.31 -3.43
CA MET A 91 -10.51 -24.19 -2.97
C MET A 91 -9.80 -23.15 -3.85
N ALA A 92 -9.35 -22.05 -3.23
CA ALA A 92 -8.60 -21.01 -3.94
C ALA A 92 -7.25 -21.56 -4.45
N TRP A 93 -6.87 -21.13 -5.63
CA TRP A 93 -5.52 -21.36 -6.12
C TRP A 93 -4.53 -20.45 -5.37
N PRO A 94 -3.27 -20.88 -5.18
CA PRO A 94 -2.23 -19.98 -4.67
C PRO A 94 -2.14 -18.72 -5.56
N HIS A 95 -2.14 -17.56 -4.92
CA HIS A 95 -2.08 -16.22 -5.57
C HIS A 95 -3.30 -15.85 -6.42
N GLU A 96 -4.40 -16.58 -6.33
CA GLU A 96 -5.65 -16.22 -7.00
C GLU A 96 -6.17 -14.89 -6.47
N GLU A 97 -6.50 -13.98 -7.39
CA GLU A 97 -7.11 -12.69 -7.09
C GLU A 97 -8.51 -12.61 -7.71
N LEU A 98 -9.42 -11.87 -7.04
CA LEU A 98 -10.74 -11.59 -7.59
C LEU A 98 -10.64 -10.63 -8.78
N GLU A 99 -11.39 -10.90 -9.84
CA GLU A 99 -11.28 -10.20 -11.13
C GLU A 99 -12.40 -9.21 -11.42
N SER A 100 -13.58 -9.36 -10.80
CA SER A 100 -14.75 -8.52 -11.11
C SER A 100 -14.58 -7.07 -10.64
N ALA A 101 -15.38 -6.18 -11.22
CA ALA A 101 -15.43 -4.76 -10.90
C ALA A 101 -14.06 -4.05 -10.99
N ARG A 102 -13.27 -4.36 -12.03
CA ARG A 102 -11.97 -3.78 -12.35
C ARG A 102 -11.98 -3.20 -13.77
N PRO A 103 -11.13 -2.18 -14.09
CA PRO A 103 -10.28 -1.41 -13.18
C PRO A 103 -11.09 -0.34 -12.39
N VAL A 104 -10.56 0.11 -11.23
CA VAL A 104 -11.16 1.22 -10.45
C VAL A 104 -10.21 2.41 -10.37
N ARG A 105 -8.98 2.20 -9.90
CA ARG A 105 -7.94 3.22 -9.81
C ARG A 105 -6.73 2.77 -10.62
N THR A 106 -6.26 3.65 -11.49
CA THR A 106 -5.10 3.39 -12.34
C THR A 106 -4.06 4.47 -12.16
N SER A 107 -2.80 4.12 -12.31
CA SER A 107 -1.73 5.11 -12.41
C SER A 107 -1.78 5.82 -13.78
N PRO A 108 -1.13 6.98 -13.92
CA PRO A 108 -0.99 7.63 -15.24
C PRO A 108 -0.25 6.75 -16.27
N LEU A 109 0.47 5.74 -15.82
CA LEU A 109 1.24 4.83 -16.68
C LEU A 109 0.47 3.56 -17.06
N TYR A 110 -0.73 3.34 -16.52
CA TYR A 110 -1.49 2.10 -16.71
C TYR A 110 -1.57 1.63 -18.17
N GLY A 111 -2.01 2.52 -19.08
CA GLY A 111 -2.12 2.18 -20.51
C GLY A 111 -0.77 1.80 -21.11
N ARG A 112 0.28 2.58 -20.83
CA ARG A 112 1.63 2.33 -21.31
C ARG A 112 2.20 1.01 -20.79
N LEU A 113 1.96 0.68 -19.53
CA LEU A 113 2.39 -0.60 -18.92
C LEU A 113 1.59 -1.77 -19.49
N LYS A 114 0.29 -1.59 -19.73
CA LYS A 114 -0.55 -2.58 -20.41
C LYS A 114 -0.01 -2.91 -21.82
N ASP A 115 0.33 -1.88 -22.60
CA ASP A 115 0.92 -2.05 -23.94
C ASP A 115 2.27 -2.78 -23.91
N GLN A 116 2.99 -2.70 -22.79
CA GLN A 116 4.24 -3.43 -22.54
C GLN A 116 4.04 -4.86 -22.01
N GLY A 117 2.79 -5.31 -21.89
CA GLY A 117 2.46 -6.66 -21.45
C GLY A 117 2.28 -6.81 -19.94
N ALA A 118 2.06 -5.73 -19.20
CA ALA A 118 1.77 -5.83 -17.78
C ALA A 118 0.50 -6.64 -17.52
N VAL A 119 0.60 -7.63 -16.64
CA VAL A 119 -0.53 -8.34 -16.04
C VAL A 119 -0.77 -7.72 -14.66
N PHE A 120 -1.98 -7.20 -14.47
CA PHE A 120 -2.28 -6.39 -13.30
C PHE A 120 -2.95 -7.20 -12.21
N GLY A 121 -2.51 -6.97 -10.97
CA GLY A 121 -3.21 -7.35 -9.75
C GLY A 121 -3.93 -6.17 -9.11
N TRP A 122 -4.74 -6.45 -8.10
CA TRP A 122 -5.59 -5.47 -7.44
C TRP A 122 -5.16 -5.25 -5.99
N LYS A 123 -5.02 -3.97 -5.57
CA LYS A 123 -4.73 -3.65 -4.19
C LYS A 123 -5.44 -2.36 -3.77
N LEU A 124 -6.43 -2.49 -2.87
CA LEU A 124 -7.21 -1.36 -2.32
C LEU A 124 -7.75 -0.41 -3.42
N GLY A 125 -8.28 -0.99 -4.49
CA GLY A 125 -8.81 -0.25 -5.65
C GLY A 125 -7.80 0.04 -6.75
N TRP A 126 -6.51 -0.06 -6.50
CA TRP A 126 -5.47 0.22 -7.49
C TRP A 126 -5.15 -0.99 -8.36
N GLU A 127 -4.97 -0.75 -9.66
CA GLU A 127 -4.33 -1.67 -10.59
C GLU A 127 -2.82 -1.55 -10.44
N ARG A 128 -2.14 -2.68 -10.21
CA ARG A 128 -0.67 -2.74 -10.07
C ARG A 128 -0.11 -3.85 -10.93
N PRO A 129 0.96 -3.61 -11.72
CA PRO A 129 1.63 -4.69 -12.43
C PRO A 129 2.12 -5.76 -11.44
N ASN A 130 1.66 -7.00 -11.60
CA ASN A 130 2.18 -8.14 -10.88
C ASN A 130 3.41 -8.72 -11.59
N TRP A 131 3.38 -8.75 -12.93
CA TRP A 131 4.49 -9.20 -13.78
C TRP A 131 4.28 -8.69 -15.21
N PHE A 132 5.30 -8.87 -16.06
CA PHE A 132 5.25 -8.49 -17.47
C PHE A 132 5.40 -9.73 -18.36
N ALA A 133 4.44 -9.91 -19.27
CA ALA A 133 4.51 -10.94 -20.28
C ALA A 133 5.54 -10.57 -21.34
N PRO A 134 6.40 -11.51 -21.78
CA PRO A 134 7.35 -11.25 -22.84
C PRO A 134 6.65 -11.07 -24.20
N PRO A 135 7.30 -10.39 -25.17
CA PRO A 135 6.66 -10.05 -26.46
C PRO A 135 6.09 -11.24 -27.22
N GLU A 136 6.64 -12.42 -27.08
CA GLU A 136 6.15 -13.64 -27.72
C GLU A 136 4.77 -14.08 -27.20
N MET A 137 4.43 -13.77 -25.95
CA MET A 137 3.11 -14.05 -25.40
C MET A 137 2.05 -13.03 -25.85
N LEU A 138 2.46 -11.89 -26.40
CA LEU A 138 1.58 -10.84 -26.91
C LEU A 138 1.26 -11.02 -28.41
N LYS A 139 1.89 -11.98 -29.09
CA LYS A 139 1.68 -12.23 -30.50
C LYS A 139 0.24 -12.65 -30.78
N GLY A 140 -0.33 -12.10 -31.87
CA GLY A 140 -1.69 -12.42 -32.28
C GLY A 140 -2.77 -11.68 -31.47
N GLY A 141 -2.41 -10.67 -30.67
CA GLY A 141 -3.34 -9.89 -29.86
C GLY A 141 -3.85 -10.65 -28.62
N ALA A 142 -3.14 -11.69 -28.18
CA ALA A 142 -3.47 -12.41 -26.95
C ALA A 142 -3.28 -11.48 -25.74
N GLU A 143 -4.28 -11.43 -24.86
CA GLU A 143 -4.16 -10.76 -23.59
C GLU A 143 -3.50 -11.71 -22.57
N PRO A 144 -2.32 -11.35 -22.02
CA PRO A 144 -1.63 -12.21 -21.07
C PRO A 144 -2.41 -12.25 -19.76
N LYS A 145 -2.45 -13.42 -19.13
CA LYS A 145 -3.12 -13.64 -17.83
C LYS A 145 -2.40 -14.65 -16.98
N ASP A 146 -2.71 -14.62 -15.69
CA ASP A 146 -2.25 -15.64 -14.75
C ASP A 146 -2.83 -17.01 -15.10
N VAL A 147 -1.98 -18.04 -14.97
CA VAL A 147 -2.38 -19.44 -15.05
C VAL A 147 -2.12 -20.06 -13.69
N TYR A 148 -3.20 -20.26 -12.94
CA TYR A 148 -3.12 -20.75 -11.58
C TYR A 148 -2.85 -22.25 -11.51
N THR A 149 -1.97 -22.64 -10.60
CA THR A 149 -1.59 -24.03 -10.35
C THR A 149 -1.01 -24.17 -8.94
N TYR A 150 -1.02 -25.39 -8.37
CA TYR A 150 -0.30 -25.68 -7.12
C TYR A 150 1.22 -25.84 -7.32
N GLY A 151 1.69 -25.91 -8.56
CA GLY A 151 3.10 -25.83 -8.90
C GLY A 151 3.59 -24.39 -9.06
N ARG A 152 4.57 -24.20 -9.94
CA ARG A 152 5.04 -22.85 -10.33
C ARG A 152 4.12 -22.29 -11.40
N GLN A 153 3.59 -21.10 -11.14
CA GLN A 153 2.74 -20.38 -12.08
C GLN A 153 3.51 -19.92 -13.32
N ASN A 154 2.79 -19.58 -14.37
CA ASN A 154 3.37 -19.15 -15.66
C ASN A 154 4.22 -17.88 -15.56
N TRP A 155 3.96 -17.00 -14.61
CA TRP A 155 4.71 -15.77 -14.39
C TRP A 155 6.07 -15.97 -13.70
N PHE A 156 6.31 -17.11 -13.06
CA PHE A 156 7.50 -17.36 -12.23
C PHE A 156 8.84 -17.07 -12.94
N PRO A 157 9.10 -17.55 -14.18
CA PRO A 157 10.35 -17.26 -14.87
C PRO A 157 10.48 -15.77 -15.24
N HIS A 158 9.38 -15.08 -15.50
CA HIS A 158 9.38 -13.67 -15.88
C HIS A 158 9.70 -12.78 -14.68
N VAL A 159 9.05 -13.01 -13.55
CA VAL A 159 9.38 -12.35 -12.27
C VAL A 159 10.84 -12.65 -11.88
N GLY A 160 11.32 -13.89 -12.09
CA GLY A 160 12.72 -14.23 -11.88
C GLY A 160 13.68 -13.40 -12.73
N ALA A 161 13.34 -13.11 -13.98
CA ALA A 161 14.12 -12.23 -14.86
C ALA A 161 14.11 -10.76 -14.37
N GLU A 162 12.97 -10.25 -13.89
CA GLU A 162 12.86 -8.91 -13.30
C GLU A 162 13.72 -8.79 -12.03
N HIS A 163 13.70 -9.80 -11.15
CA HIS A 163 14.57 -9.87 -9.97
C HIS A 163 16.07 -9.83 -10.37
N LYS A 164 16.44 -10.60 -11.40
CA LYS A 164 17.81 -10.58 -11.90
C LYS A 164 18.18 -9.20 -12.44
N ALA A 165 17.29 -8.55 -13.19
CA ALA A 165 17.53 -7.19 -13.70
C ALA A 165 17.72 -6.18 -12.56
N ALA A 166 16.93 -6.28 -11.48
CA ALA A 166 17.07 -5.43 -10.30
C ALA A 166 18.43 -5.60 -9.62
N ARG A 167 18.98 -6.83 -9.59
CA ARG A 167 20.27 -7.15 -8.95
C ARG A 167 21.49 -6.84 -9.82
N GLU A 168 21.38 -6.95 -11.13
CA GLU A 168 22.53 -6.87 -12.05
C GLU A 168 22.52 -5.63 -12.96
N ALA A 169 21.37 -4.98 -13.06
CA ALA A 169 21.18 -3.85 -13.98
C ALA A 169 20.35 -2.73 -13.34
N VAL A 170 19.14 -2.50 -13.84
CA VAL A 170 18.23 -1.46 -13.36
C VAL A 170 16.78 -1.85 -13.67
N VAL A 171 15.86 -1.52 -12.79
CA VAL A 171 14.41 -1.64 -12.99
C VAL A 171 13.73 -0.30 -12.70
N LEU A 172 12.61 -0.07 -13.39
CA LEU A 172 11.71 1.06 -13.13
C LEU A 172 10.36 0.50 -12.75
N ILE A 173 9.93 0.77 -11.52
CA ILE A 173 8.71 0.21 -10.93
C ILE A 173 7.69 1.32 -10.71
N ASP A 174 6.47 1.12 -11.18
CA ASP A 174 5.34 2.01 -10.86
C ASP A 174 4.86 1.76 -9.43
N GLN A 175 5.20 2.65 -8.52
CA GLN A 175 4.76 2.67 -7.12
C GLN A 175 3.71 3.75 -6.84
N THR A 176 3.07 4.29 -7.86
CA THR A 176 2.05 5.34 -7.73
C THR A 176 0.94 5.00 -6.73
N SER A 177 0.64 3.73 -6.57
CA SER A 177 -0.40 3.25 -5.64
C SER A 177 -0.04 3.36 -4.16
N PHE A 178 1.23 3.56 -3.80
CA PHE A 178 1.64 3.73 -2.40
C PHE A 178 0.90 4.91 -1.79
N ALA A 179 0.48 4.78 -0.53
CA ALA A 179 -0.17 5.87 0.18
C ALA A 179 0.85 6.96 0.53
N LYS A 180 0.43 8.19 0.34
CA LYS A 180 1.24 9.38 0.59
C LYS A 180 0.44 10.37 1.42
N PHE A 181 1.02 10.77 2.55
CA PHE A 181 0.38 11.71 3.46
C PHE A 181 1.29 12.90 3.71
N LEU A 182 0.68 14.05 4.02
CA LEU A 182 1.37 15.18 4.61
C LEU A 182 0.94 15.32 6.07
N MET A 183 1.91 15.46 6.97
CA MET A 183 1.69 15.99 8.31
C MET A 183 2.13 17.46 8.29
N VAL A 184 1.20 18.37 8.56
CA VAL A 184 1.44 19.81 8.48
C VAL A 184 1.01 20.53 9.75
N GLY A 185 1.76 21.53 10.15
CA GLY A 185 1.50 22.38 11.31
C GLY A 185 2.72 22.54 12.20
N LYS A 186 2.74 23.61 13.01
CA LYS A 186 3.89 23.95 13.86
C LYS A 186 4.27 22.86 14.87
N ASP A 187 3.33 21.96 15.21
CA ASP A 187 3.52 20.85 16.14
C ASP A 187 3.67 19.50 15.40
N ALA A 188 3.90 19.50 14.07
CA ALA A 188 4.04 18.28 13.27
C ALA A 188 5.21 17.41 13.74
N GLU A 189 6.36 18.01 14.09
CA GLU A 189 7.51 17.31 14.66
C GLU A 189 7.16 16.62 15.98
N ALA A 190 6.50 17.34 16.88
CA ALA A 190 6.13 16.81 18.19
C ALA A 190 5.14 15.64 18.06
N ALA A 191 4.15 15.77 17.18
CA ALA A 191 3.17 14.72 16.91
C ALA A 191 3.84 13.45 16.35
N LEU A 192 4.70 13.58 15.33
CA LEU A 192 5.38 12.43 14.74
C LEU A 192 6.44 11.82 15.65
N SER A 193 7.18 12.61 16.42
CA SER A 193 8.15 12.10 17.41
C SER A 193 7.49 11.29 18.52
N TRP A 194 6.22 11.59 18.83
CA TRP A 194 5.44 10.79 19.78
C TRP A 194 4.99 9.45 19.19
N ILE A 195 4.65 9.41 17.88
CA ILE A 195 4.05 8.24 17.24
C ILE A 195 5.11 7.29 16.66
N CYS A 196 6.22 7.83 16.14
CA CYS A 196 7.28 7.06 15.49
C CYS A 196 8.24 6.43 16.49
N ALA A 197 8.67 5.21 16.20
CA ALA A 197 9.66 4.52 17.03
C ALA A 197 11.10 5.00 16.79
N ASN A 198 11.36 5.63 15.63
CA ASN A 198 12.67 6.23 15.32
C ASN A 198 12.60 7.75 15.44
N ASP A 199 13.76 8.38 15.63
CA ASP A 199 13.86 9.84 15.71
C ASP A 199 13.57 10.49 14.36
N VAL A 200 12.49 11.30 14.31
CA VAL A 200 12.07 12.08 13.13
C VAL A 200 12.36 13.57 13.27
N ALA A 201 12.93 14.02 14.40
CA ALA A 201 13.41 15.39 14.64
C ALA A 201 14.74 15.64 13.89
N VAL A 202 14.74 15.38 12.60
CA VAL A 202 15.89 15.50 11.71
C VAL A 202 15.84 16.82 10.94
N LYS A 203 16.94 17.23 10.30
CA LYS A 203 16.97 18.45 9.47
C LYS A 203 16.09 18.28 8.23
N PRO A 204 15.47 19.37 7.72
CA PRO A 204 14.82 19.37 6.41
C PRO A 204 15.74 18.76 5.32
N GLY A 205 15.16 18.02 4.38
CA GLY A 205 15.90 17.27 3.37
C GLY A 205 16.30 15.84 3.81
N ARG A 206 16.06 15.45 5.06
CA ARG A 206 16.30 14.09 5.56
C ARG A 206 15.03 13.26 5.51
N LEU A 207 15.22 11.96 5.28
CA LEU A 207 14.18 10.96 5.42
C LEU A 207 14.58 9.89 6.44
N VAL A 208 13.60 9.34 7.13
CA VAL A 208 13.75 8.35 8.18
C VAL A 208 12.81 7.18 7.87
N TYR A 209 13.35 5.98 7.81
CA TYR A 209 12.56 4.76 7.84
C TYR A 209 12.22 4.44 9.29
N THR A 210 10.94 4.23 9.60
CA THR A 210 10.47 4.03 10.97
C THR A 210 9.23 3.15 11.01
N GLN A 211 9.03 2.52 12.16
CA GLN A 211 7.81 1.85 12.55
C GLN A 211 7.01 2.73 13.51
N MET A 212 5.71 2.48 13.60
CA MET A 212 4.86 2.94 14.68
C MET A 212 4.38 1.72 15.44
N LEU A 213 4.47 1.78 16.75
CA LEU A 213 4.28 0.62 17.64
C LEU A 213 3.05 0.80 18.51
N ASN A 214 2.32 -0.30 18.76
CA ASN A 214 1.31 -0.34 19.79
C ASN A 214 1.93 -0.44 21.20
N ALA A 215 1.09 -0.36 22.24
CA ALA A 215 1.54 -0.38 23.64
C ALA A 215 2.28 -1.66 24.05
N ARG A 216 2.14 -2.74 23.27
CA ARG A 216 2.83 -4.02 23.49
C ARG A 216 4.13 -4.15 22.68
N GLY A 217 4.51 -3.12 21.93
CA GLY A 217 5.68 -3.11 21.05
C GLY A 217 5.46 -3.83 19.71
N GLY A 218 4.21 -4.18 19.37
CA GLY A 218 3.85 -4.70 18.04
C GLY A 218 3.86 -3.61 16.98
N ILE A 219 4.28 -3.95 15.76
CA ILE A 219 4.33 -3.01 14.64
C ILE A 219 2.92 -2.80 14.09
N GLU A 220 2.47 -1.55 14.09
CA GLU A 220 1.20 -1.13 13.47
C GLU A 220 1.43 -0.50 12.09
N CYS A 221 2.43 0.37 11.96
CA CYS A 221 2.80 0.97 10.68
C CYS A 221 4.29 0.75 10.39
N ASP A 222 4.62 0.58 9.12
CA ASP A 222 5.98 0.46 8.60
C ASP A 222 6.11 1.40 7.40
N LEU A 223 6.86 2.50 7.57
CA LEU A 223 6.76 3.63 6.65
C LEU A 223 8.03 4.49 6.62
N THR A 224 8.07 5.39 5.64
CA THR A 224 9.13 6.38 5.48
C THR A 224 8.57 7.78 5.76
N VAL A 225 9.29 8.53 6.59
CA VAL A 225 8.97 9.92 6.96
C VAL A 225 10.06 10.84 6.42
N SER A 226 9.73 11.81 5.59
CA SER A 226 10.65 12.81 5.04
C SER A 226 10.30 14.17 5.61
N ARG A 227 11.25 14.85 6.24
CA ARG A 227 11.07 16.24 6.69
C ARG A 227 11.27 17.19 5.52
N LEU A 228 10.19 17.83 5.05
CA LEU A 228 10.24 18.75 3.90
C LEU A 228 10.75 20.12 4.31
N ASP A 229 10.20 20.66 5.39
CA ASP A 229 10.57 21.94 6.00
C ASP A 229 10.35 21.87 7.52
N ASP A 230 10.29 23.03 8.20
CA ASP A 230 10.18 23.07 9.66
C ASP A 230 8.83 22.51 10.15
N ASP A 231 7.76 22.69 9.39
CA ASP A 231 6.38 22.42 9.79
C ASP A 231 5.68 21.34 8.91
N THR A 232 6.42 20.70 8.00
CA THR A 232 5.84 19.78 7.00
C THR A 232 6.65 18.50 6.87
N TYR A 233 5.95 17.38 7.01
CA TYR A 233 6.50 16.05 6.79
C TYR A 233 5.73 15.30 5.71
N TYR A 234 6.44 14.55 4.88
CA TYR A 234 5.89 13.69 3.85
C TYR A 234 6.07 12.23 4.26
N ILE A 235 4.97 11.51 4.29
CA ILE A 235 4.91 10.13 4.79
C ILE A 235 4.51 9.23 3.64
N VAL A 236 5.26 8.13 3.43
CA VAL A 236 4.99 7.13 2.40
C VAL A 236 4.82 5.76 3.04
N THR A 237 3.73 5.08 2.73
CA THR A 237 3.43 3.74 3.24
C THR A 237 2.81 2.85 2.17
N GLY A 238 2.71 1.54 2.46
CA GLY A 238 2.23 0.54 1.52
C GLY A 238 0.77 0.74 1.11
N THR A 239 0.46 0.48 -0.15
CA THR A 239 -0.88 0.65 -0.75
C THR A 239 -1.99 0.01 0.08
N GLY A 240 -1.77 -1.23 0.54
CA GLY A 240 -2.79 -2.00 1.27
C GLY A 240 -3.14 -1.44 2.64
N TYR A 241 -2.24 -0.68 3.23
CA TYR A 241 -2.36 -0.13 4.58
C TYR A 241 -2.85 1.33 4.61
N ALA A 242 -3.17 1.93 3.47
CA ALA A 242 -3.50 3.35 3.37
C ALA A 242 -4.57 3.80 4.39
N THR A 243 -5.67 3.09 4.51
CA THR A 243 -6.74 3.43 5.49
C THR A 243 -6.31 3.16 6.92
N HIS A 244 -5.65 2.05 7.16
CA HIS A 244 -5.14 1.66 8.48
C HIS A 244 -4.16 2.69 9.02
N ASP A 245 -3.11 2.99 8.26
CA ASP A 245 -2.03 3.86 8.70
C ASP A 245 -2.50 5.32 8.83
N PHE A 246 -3.34 5.79 7.90
CA PHE A 246 -3.96 7.10 8.04
C PHE A 246 -4.77 7.23 9.33
N HIS A 247 -5.57 6.20 9.65
CA HIS A 247 -6.35 6.18 10.88
C HIS A 247 -5.45 6.10 12.11
N TRP A 248 -4.44 5.22 12.11
CA TRP A 248 -3.49 5.07 13.20
C TRP A 248 -2.81 6.40 13.52
N ILE A 249 -2.19 7.02 12.55
CA ILE A 249 -1.50 8.31 12.73
C ILE A 249 -2.48 9.35 13.26
N ARG A 250 -3.65 9.52 12.61
CA ARG A 250 -4.63 10.52 13.00
C ARG A 250 -5.15 10.36 14.41
N SER A 251 -5.37 9.11 14.85
CA SER A 251 -5.92 8.82 16.19
C SER A 251 -4.90 8.98 17.31
N HIS A 252 -3.60 9.01 16.99
CA HIS A 252 -2.51 9.17 17.95
C HIS A 252 -1.92 10.59 17.98
N ILE A 253 -2.41 11.52 17.17
CA ILE A 253 -2.08 12.94 17.32
C ILE A 253 -2.63 13.41 18.67
N THR A 254 -1.76 13.90 19.54
CA THR A 254 -2.16 14.40 20.86
C THR A 254 -3.12 15.58 20.71
N GLU A 255 -4.19 15.57 21.47
CA GLU A 255 -5.19 16.63 21.47
C GLU A 255 -4.55 17.99 21.84
N GLY A 256 -4.93 19.03 21.11
CA GLY A 256 -4.41 20.39 21.29
C GLY A 256 -3.17 20.72 20.47
N LEU A 257 -2.51 19.75 19.82
CA LEU A 257 -1.43 20.04 18.88
C LEU A 257 -1.97 20.62 17.56
N ASP A 258 -1.28 21.64 17.04
CA ASP A 258 -1.48 22.15 15.67
C ASP A 258 -0.72 21.24 14.70
N ALA A 259 -1.28 20.07 14.45
CA ALA A 259 -0.75 19.07 13.53
C ALA A 259 -1.93 18.41 12.77
N ARG A 260 -1.87 18.41 11.45
CA ARG A 260 -2.93 17.88 10.59
C ARG A 260 -2.39 16.90 9.58
N LEU A 261 -3.02 15.71 9.52
CA LEU A 261 -2.71 14.68 8.52
C LEU A 261 -3.61 14.86 7.29
N ILE A 262 -3.01 14.89 6.11
CA ILE A 262 -3.68 15.10 4.81
C ILE A 262 -3.29 13.95 3.88
N ASP A 263 -4.27 13.27 3.29
CA ASP A 263 -4.03 12.27 2.24
C ASP A 263 -3.77 12.97 0.89
N VAL A 264 -2.57 12.79 0.36
CA VAL A 264 -2.14 13.33 -0.93
C VAL A 264 -1.81 12.20 -1.93
N THR A 265 -2.28 10.99 -1.68
CA THR A 265 -1.98 9.80 -2.47
C THR A 265 -2.21 9.99 -3.96
N SER A 266 -3.34 10.58 -4.35
CA SER A 266 -3.68 10.77 -5.77
C SER A 266 -3.03 11.99 -6.42
N GLY A 267 -2.32 12.81 -5.63
CA GLY A 267 -1.65 14.03 -6.13
C GLY A 267 -0.29 13.78 -6.76
N ASN A 268 0.33 12.64 -6.50
CA ASN A 268 1.69 12.33 -6.95
C ASN A 268 1.77 10.94 -7.57
N GLY A 269 2.31 10.84 -8.78
CA GLY A 269 2.82 9.58 -9.33
C GLY A 269 4.15 9.23 -8.65
N VAL A 270 4.48 7.95 -8.57
CA VAL A 270 5.75 7.50 -8.00
C VAL A 270 6.39 6.46 -8.89
N LEU A 271 7.63 6.71 -9.30
CA LEU A 271 8.47 5.78 -10.02
C LEU A 271 9.68 5.40 -9.17
N SER A 272 9.84 4.13 -8.91
CA SER A 272 11.02 3.59 -8.23
C SER A 272 12.06 3.15 -9.26
N LEU A 273 13.18 3.84 -9.30
CA LEU A 273 14.34 3.52 -10.16
C LEU A 273 15.40 2.83 -9.29
N MET A 274 15.55 1.50 -9.44
CA MET A 274 16.36 0.68 -8.55
C MET A 274 17.32 -0.24 -9.33
N GLY A 275 18.50 -0.50 -8.75
CA GLY A 275 19.51 -1.39 -9.30
C GLY A 275 20.88 -0.75 -9.36
N PRO A 276 21.97 -1.52 -9.54
CA PRO A 276 23.34 -1.00 -9.55
C PRO A 276 23.59 0.07 -10.63
N LYS A 277 22.83 0.06 -11.73
CA LYS A 277 22.90 1.06 -12.81
C LYS A 277 21.87 2.21 -12.68
N ALA A 278 21.13 2.30 -11.57
CA ALA A 278 20.11 3.33 -11.39
C ALA A 278 20.67 4.75 -11.46
N ARG A 279 21.92 4.96 -10.98
CA ARG A 279 22.58 6.26 -11.04
C ARG A 279 22.89 6.69 -12.48
N ASP A 280 23.33 5.78 -13.31
CA ASP A 280 23.68 6.08 -14.71
C ASP A 280 22.42 6.51 -15.46
N VAL A 281 21.30 5.82 -15.23
CA VAL A 281 20.00 6.17 -15.83
C VAL A 281 19.51 7.52 -15.31
N LEU A 282 19.49 7.74 -13.99
CA LEU A 282 19.04 9.02 -13.42
C LEU A 282 19.93 10.18 -13.90
N GLY A 283 21.25 9.99 -13.89
CA GLY A 283 22.20 11.01 -14.34
C GLY A 283 22.09 11.36 -15.83
N SER A 284 21.51 10.47 -16.66
CA SER A 284 21.28 10.78 -18.09
C SER A 284 20.04 11.68 -18.32
N VAL A 285 19.18 11.88 -17.32
CA VAL A 285 17.93 12.64 -17.43
C VAL A 285 17.82 13.79 -16.40
N THR A 286 18.89 14.05 -15.63
CA THR A 286 18.97 15.17 -14.69
C THR A 286 20.34 15.82 -14.71
N GLU A 287 20.42 17.11 -14.46
CA GLU A 287 21.66 17.85 -14.23
C GLU A 287 22.08 17.87 -12.75
N ALA A 288 21.21 17.37 -11.84
CA ALA A 288 21.51 17.32 -10.42
C ALA A 288 22.65 16.33 -10.11
N ASP A 289 23.51 16.68 -9.15
CA ASP A 289 24.54 15.77 -8.66
C ASP A 289 23.90 14.60 -7.88
N VAL A 290 23.82 13.43 -8.54
CA VAL A 290 23.29 12.18 -7.98
C VAL A 290 24.40 11.25 -7.43
N SER A 291 25.63 11.78 -7.26
CA SER A 291 26.71 11.07 -6.57
C SER A 291 26.39 10.81 -5.10
N ASN A 292 27.22 9.99 -4.44
CA ASN A 292 27.07 9.77 -2.99
C ASN A 292 27.32 11.04 -2.17
N ALA A 293 28.22 11.92 -2.64
CA ALA A 293 28.51 13.20 -1.99
C ALA A 293 27.40 14.22 -2.26
N GLY A 294 26.96 14.32 -3.53
CA GLY A 294 25.93 15.25 -3.94
C GLY A 294 24.54 14.88 -3.44
N PHE A 295 24.20 13.60 -3.35
CA PHE A 295 22.90 13.13 -2.89
C PHE A 295 23.05 11.90 -1.97
N PRO A 296 23.39 12.09 -0.68
CA PRO A 296 23.57 10.99 0.27
C PRO A 296 22.31 10.16 0.49
N PHE A 297 22.49 8.88 0.84
CA PHE A 297 21.39 8.00 1.23
C PHE A 297 20.63 8.55 2.44
N GLY A 298 19.31 8.35 2.46
CA GLY A 298 18.44 8.88 3.51
C GLY A 298 18.19 10.39 3.38
N GLN A 299 18.25 10.90 2.15
CA GLN A 299 17.87 12.28 1.84
C GLN A 299 16.80 12.32 0.75
N HIS A 300 16.03 13.40 0.74
CA HIS A 300 15.21 13.79 -0.40
C HIS A 300 15.64 15.14 -0.95
N ARG A 301 15.39 15.38 -2.23
CA ARG A 301 15.66 16.64 -2.92
C ARG A 301 14.61 16.88 -4.00
N GLU A 302 14.28 18.14 -4.21
CA GLU A 302 13.58 18.54 -5.42
C GLU A 302 14.63 18.68 -6.54
N ILE A 303 14.46 17.93 -7.62
CA ILE A 303 15.36 17.95 -8.79
C ILE A 303 14.54 17.96 -10.08
N MET A 304 15.15 18.42 -11.16
CA MET A 304 14.57 18.33 -12.50
C MET A 304 14.92 16.98 -13.11
N VAL A 305 13.93 16.19 -13.49
CA VAL A 305 14.09 14.91 -14.19
C VAL A 305 13.37 14.99 -15.53
N ALA A 306 14.08 14.87 -16.63
CA ALA A 306 13.55 15.01 -18.00
C ALA A 306 12.65 16.27 -18.17
N GLY A 307 13.06 17.39 -17.58
CA GLY A 307 12.35 18.68 -17.66
C GLY A 307 11.14 18.82 -16.71
N THR A 308 10.90 17.84 -15.83
CA THR A 308 9.81 17.87 -14.85
C THR A 308 10.37 17.99 -13.43
N PRO A 309 9.79 18.87 -12.57
CA PRO A 309 10.18 18.93 -11.17
C PRO A 309 9.72 17.66 -10.45
N VAL A 310 10.61 17.04 -9.71
CA VAL A 310 10.41 15.74 -9.05
C VAL A 310 11.02 15.80 -7.65
N ARG A 311 10.27 15.34 -6.66
CA ARG A 311 10.83 15.04 -5.35
C ARG A 311 11.47 13.66 -5.41
N ALA A 312 12.78 13.63 -5.45
CA ALA A 312 13.56 12.40 -5.44
C ALA A 312 13.91 12.02 -3.99
N LEU A 313 13.55 10.81 -3.58
CA LEU A 313 13.89 10.23 -2.29
C LEU A 313 14.99 9.20 -2.50
N ARG A 314 16.18 9.39 -1.94
CA ARG A 314 17.23 8.38 -2.02
C ARG A 314 17.03 7.32 -0.94
N VAL A 315 16.23 6.36 -1.27
CA VAL A 315 15.81 5.22 -0.46
C VAL A 315 15.75 3.98 -1.35
N THR A 316 15.79 2.81 -0.79
CA THR A 316 15.62 1.56 -1.54
C THR A 316 14.78 0.58 -0.75
N TYR A 317 13.84 -0.05 -1.43
CA TYR A 317 13.07 -1.18 -0.90
C TYR A 317 13.67 -2.52 -1.34
N VAL A 318 14.23 -2.57 -2.56
CA VAL A 318 14.80 -3.82 -3.12
C VAL A 318 16.23 -4.13 -2.65
N GLY A 319 16.84 -3.26 -1.84
CA GLY A 319 18.18 -3.44 -1.30
C GLY A 319 19.32 -3.03 -2.23
N GLU A 320 19.01 -2.47 -3.40
CA GLU A 320 19.97 -1.97 -4.38
C GLU A 320 20.01 -0.43 -4.39
N LEU A 321 21.03 0.15 -5.06
CA LEU A 321 21.09 1.59 -5.29
C LEU A 321 19.80 2.07 -5.98
N GLY A 322 19.22 3.18 -5.52
CA GLY A 322 18.04 3.71 -6.19
C GLY A 322 17.45 4.98 -5.59
N TRP A 323 16.39 5.41 -6.25
CA TRP A 323 15.57 6.55 -5.86
C TRP A 323 14.10 6.27 -6.13
N GLU A 324 13.25 6.77 -5.25
CA GLU A 324 11.83 6.96 -5.52
C GLU A 324 11.63 8.39 -6.04
N LEU A 325 10.95 8.50 -7.18
CA LEU A 325 10.72 9.76 -7.91
C LEU A 325 9.24 10.11 -7.81
N HIS A 326 8.90 11.11 -6.98
CA HIS A 326 7.53 11.53 -6.67
C HIS A 326 7.12 12.77 -7.44
#